data_d13996e5cecc02e098c937f2d8053861
#
_entry.id   d13996e5cecc02e098c937f2d8053861
#
_cell.length_a   1.000
_cell.length_b   1.000
_cell.length_c   1.000
_cell.angle_alpha   90.00
_cell.angle_beta   90.00
_cell.angle_gamma   90.00
#
_symmetry.space_group_name_H-M   'P 1'
#
loop_
_entity.id
_entity.type
_entity.pdbx_description
1 polymer ?
#
loop_
_entity_poly.entity_id
_entity_poly.type
_entity_poly.pdbx_seq_one_letter_code
_entity_poly.pdbx_strand_id
1 'polypeptide(L)'
;MIETDLGCVTAYADAVAQGYTGTRKEFGQVLANFADSATQVAADRTAVETAKKSVEVMQSDVTQKQETAASNMKTAVEAAEKAKQSASNAEASKQAAAKSEQNINNTVTAFDSHVEEKKSEADTAINKTKDAAV
;
A
#
# COMPACT_ATOMS: atom_id res chain seq x y z
N MET A 1 -18.29 34.66 58.14
CA MET A 1 -17.97 33.39 58.87
C MET A 1 -19.17 32.68 59.39
N ILE A 2 -20.11 33.40 59.95
CA ILE A 2 -21.38 32.82 60.48
C ILE A 2 -22.28 32.33 59.32
N GLU A 3 -22.25 32.97 58.15
CA GLU A 3 -23.05 32.61 56.97
C GLU A 3 -22.69 31.23 56.39
N THR A 4 -21.43 30.83 56.36
CA THR A 4 -20.99 29.50 55.86
C THR A 4 -21.49 28.38 56.74
N ASP A 5 -21.49 28.59 58.09
CA ASP A 5 -22.00 27.62 59.06
C ASP A 5 -23.51 27.53 58.99
N LEU A 6 -24.23 28.64 58.76
CA LEU A 6 -25.68 28.64 58.61
C LEU A 6 -26.15 27.89 57.38
N GLY A 7 -25.46 27.99 56.26
CA GLY A 7 -25.77 27.23 55.03
C GLY A 7 -25.66 25.72 55.26
N CYS A 8 -24.59 25.25 55.91
CA CYS A 8 -24.36 23.84 56.22
C CYS A 8 -25.36 23.32 57.26
N VAL A 9 -25.69 24.13 58.28
CA VAL A 9 -26.70 23.78 59.32
C VAL A 9 -28.09 23.65 58.72
N THR A 10 -28.48 24.54 57.83
CA THR A 10 -29.78 24.52 57.14
C THR A 10 -29.92 23.29 56.25
N ALA A 11 -28.88 22.96 55.46
CA ALA A 11 -28.87 21.79 54.58
C ALA A 11 -28.95 20.48 55.39
N TYR A 12 -28.25 20.39 56.52
CA TYR A 12 -28.32 19.24 57.42
C TYR A 12 -29.71 19.12 58.06
N ALA A 13 -30.28 20.21 58.53
CA ALA A 13 -31.62 20.20 59.11
C ALA A 13 -32.69 19.73 58.10
N ASP A 14 -32.58 20.21 56.85
CA ASP A 14 -33.46 19.75 55.76
C ASP A 14 -33.29 18.27 55.45
N ALA A 15 -32.08 17.78 55.43
CA ALA A 15 -31.78 16.38 55.20
C ALA A 15 -32.35 15.48 56.29
N VAL A 16 -32.22 15.89 57.56
CA VAL A 16 -32.83 15.21 58.72
C VAL A 16 -34.35 15.19 58.61
N ALA A 17 -34.97 16.28 58.26
CA ALA A 17 -36.41 16.39 58.03
C ALA A 17 -36.90 15.39 56.93
N GLN A 18 -36.05 15.07 55.99
CA GLN A 18 -36.32 14.16 54.87
C GLN A 18 -35.83 12.70 55.13
N GLY A 19 -35.40 12.38 56.36
CA GLY A 19 -35.06 11.04 56.75
C GLY A 19 -33.57 10.71 56.84
N TYR A 20 -32.69 11.68 56.76
CA TYR A 20 -31.26 11.44 57.00
C TYR A 20 -30.99 11.15 58.44
N THR A 21 -30.30 10.04 58.74
CA THR A 21 -30.07 9.50 60.09
C THR A 21 -28.62 9.69 60.59
N GLY A 22 -27.73 10.22 59.75
CA GLY A 22 -26.32 10.45 60.13
C GLY A 22 -26.14 11.73 60.97
N THR A 23 -24.98 11.89 61.57
CA THR A 23 -24.59 13.07 62.30
C THR A 23 -24.30 14.27 61.35
N ARG A 24 -24.28 15.48 61.90
CA ARG A 24 -23.87 16.66 61.16
C ARG A 24 -22.45 16.51 60.55
N LYS A 25 -21.54 15.91 61.31
CA LYS A 25 -20.16 15.63 60.81
C LYS A 25 -20.17 14.68 59.63
N GLU A 26 -20.93 13.61 59.70
CA GLU A 26 -21.09 12.65 58.58
C GLU A 26 -21.76 13.31 57.38
N PHE A 27 -22.75 14.16 57.57
CA PHE A 27 -23.36 14.93 56.48
C PHE A 27 -22.37 15.88 55.78
N GLY A 28 -21.53 16.59 56.58
CA GLY A 28 -20.45 17.40 56.02
C GLY A 28 -19.46 16.59 55.23
N GLN A 29 -19.14 15.37 55.64
CA GLN A 29 -18.26 14.45 54.92
C GLN A 29 -18.90 13.98 53.61
N VAL A 30 -20.18 13.71 53.59
CA VAL A 30 -20.93 13.34 52.39
C VAL A 30 -20.90 14.48 51.37
N LEU A 31 -21.10 15.72 51.82
CA LEU A 31 -21.02 16.90 50.94
C LEU A 31 -19.61 17.10 50.33
N ALA A 32 -18.58 16.91 51.17
CA ALA A 32 -17.18 17.00 50.69
C ALA A 32 -16.86 15.93 49.63
N ASN A 33 -17.27 14.68 49.91
CA ASN A 33 -17.10 13.57 48.96
C ASN A 33 -17.87 13.80 47.65
N PHE A 34 -19.04 14.40 47.73
CA PHE A 34 -19.84 14.75 46.55
C PHE A 34 -19.13 15.82 45.70
N ALA A 35 -18.54 16.84 46.34
CA ALA A 35 -17.75 17.86 45.63
C ALA A 35 -16.52 17.27 44.97
N ASP A 36 -15.80 16.38 45.63
CA ASP A 36 -14.64 15.68 45.10
C ASP A 36 -15.05 14.79 43.90
N SER A 37 -16.14 14.08 44.01
CA SER A 37 -16.70 13.26 42.92
C SER A 37 -17.07 14.11 41.70
N ALA A 38 -17.67 15.28 41.92
CA ALA A 38 -17.99 16.23 40.84
C ALA A 38 -16.73 16.72 40.10
N THR A 39 -15.66 17.01 40.85
CA THR A 39 -14.36 17.40 40.30
C THR A 39 -13.74 16.25 39.47
N GLN A 40 -13.83 15.02 39.99
CA GLN A 40 -13.33 13.84 39.28
C GLN A 40 -14.10 13.60 37.98
N VAL A 41 -15.42 13.69 38.02
CA VAL A 41 -16.25 13.56 36.79
C VAL A 41 -15.87 14.60 35.75
N ALA A 42 -15.60 15.85 36.15
CA ALA A 42 -15.16 16.91 35.26
C ALA A 42 -13.80 16.57 34.61
N ALA A 43 -12.86 16.06 35.39
CA ALA A 43 -11.55 15.61 34.89
C ALA A 43 -11.67 14.44 33.90
N ASP A 44 -12.48 13.45 34.25
CA ASP A 44 -12.75 12.27 33.42
C ASP A 44 -13.38 12.67 32.07
N ARG A 45 -14.32 13.61 32.12
CA ARG A 45 -14.94 14.17 30.91
C ARG A 45 -13.92 14.81 29.99
N THR A 46 -12.98 15.57 30.54
CA THR A 46 -11.90 16.18 29.78
C THR A 46 -10.98 15.13 29.18
N ALA A 47 -10.64 14.10 29.94
CA ALA A 47 -9.83 12.97 29.47
C ALA A 47 -10.52 12.21 28.32
N VAL A 48 -11.81 11.97 28.43
CA VAL A 48 -12.61 11.32 27.37
C VAL A 48 -12.63 12.17 26.09
N GLU A 49 -12.81 13.47 26.22
CA GLU A 49 -12.83 14.39 25.07
C GLU A 49 -11.45 14.42 24.37
N THR A 50 -10.37 14.41 25.14
CA THR A 50 -9.00 14.31 24.60
C THR A 50 -8.79 12.98 23.88
N ALA A 51 -9.21 11.88 24.48
CA ALA A 51 -9.10 10.55 23.88
C ALA A 51 -9.92 10.46 22.57
N LYS A 52 -11.10 11.05 22.54
CA LYS A 52 -11.94 11.12 21.34
C LYS A 52 -11.23 11.83 20.20
N LYS A 53 -10.64 13.00 20.46
CA LYS A 53 -9.85 13.72 19.45
C LYS A 53 -8.67 12.91 18.93
N SER A 54 -7.98 12.18 19.81
CA SER A 54 -6.88 11.31 19.42
C SER A 54 -7.35 10.19 18.49
N VAL A 55 -8.52 9.60 18.78
CA VAL A 55 -9.12 8.57 17.92
C VAL A 55 -9.50 9.15 16.54
N GLU A 56 -10.05 10.34 16.49
CA GLU A 56 -10.38 11.00 15.22
C GLU A 56 -9.14 11.22 14.34
N VAL A 57 -8.02 11.66 14.94
CA VAL A 57 -6.73 11.81 14.23
C VAL A 57 -6.23 10.46 13.73
N MET A 58 -6.27 9.41 14.56
CA MET A 58 -5.85 8.07 14.15
C MET A 58 -6.73 7.51 13.02
N GLN A 59 -8.04 7.75 13.04
CA GLN A 59 -8.93 7.35 11.96
C GLN A 59 -8.59 8.04 10.64
N SER A 60 -8.28 9.33 10.68
CA SER A 60 -7.82 10.10 9.51
C SER A 60 -6.52 9.53 8.95
N ASP A 61 -5.55 9.25 9.82
CA ASP A 61 -4.27 8.64 9.47
C ASP A 61 -4.44 7.28 8.80
N VAL A 62 -5.30 6.43 9.36
CA VAL A 62 -5.60 5.10 8.81
C VAL A 62 -6.20 5.23 7.41
N THR A 63 -7.17 6.12 7.23
CA THR A 63 -7.78 6.38 5.93
C THR A 63 -6.76 6.79 4.89
N GLN A 64 -5.88 7.74 5.23
CA GLN A 64 -4.82 8.21 4.34
C GLN A 64 -3.83 7.09 3.97
N LYS A 65 -3.46 6.26 4.93
CA LYS A 65 -2.59 5.10 4.69
C LYS A 65 -3.25 4.06 3.79
N GLN A 66 -4.56 3.83 3.94
CA GLN A 66 -5.32 2.94 3.06
C GLN A 66 -5.36 3.46 1.61
N GLU A 67 -5.59 4.75 1.43
CA GLU A 67 -5.58 5.38 0.09
C GLU A 67 -4.20 5.29 -0.56
N THR A 68 -3.15 5.55 0.22
CA THR A 68 -1.75 5.42 -0.25
C THR A 68 -1.43 3.98 -0.64
N ALA A 69 -1.84 3.00 0.18
CA ALA A 69 -1.63 1.58 -0.11
C ALA A 69 -2.39 1.16 -1.38
N ALA A 70 -3.63 1.61 -1.56
CA ALA A 70 -4.40 1.33 -2.77
C ALA A 70 -3.74 1.93 -4.03
N SER A 71 -3.23 3.15 -3.94
CA SER A 71 -2.48 3.80 -5.02
C SER A 71 -1.20 3.04 -5.37
N ASN A 72 -0.43 2.62 -4.35
CA ASN A 72 0.79 1.84 -4.54
C ASN A 72 0.50 0.48 -5.18
N MET A 73 -0.58 -0.18 -4.76
CA MET A 73 -1.02 -1.45 -5.35
C MET A 73 -1.35 -1.28 -6.84
N LYS A 74 -2.08 -0.23 -7.20
CA LYS A 74 -2.39 0.09 -8.60
C LYS A 74 -1.11 0.29 -9.42
N THR A 75 -0.19 1.08 -8.92
CA THR A 75 1.13 1.32 -9.57
C THR A 75 1.91 0.02 -9.76
N ALA A 76 1.91 -0.85 -8.75
CA ALA A 76 2.59 -2.15 -8.83
C ALA A 76 1.95 -3.07 -9.89
N VAL A 77 0.63 -3.10 -9.98
CA VAL A 77 -0.09 -3.87 -11.00
C VAL A 77 0.23 -3.34 -12.41
N GLU A 78 0.21 -2.04 -12.61
CA GLU A 78 0.56 -1.41 -13.89
C GLU A 78 2.01 -1.71 -14.30
N ALA A 79 2.94 -1.68 -13.34
CA ALA A 79 4.34 -2.02 -13.58
C ALA A 79 4.50 -3.51 -13.95
N ALA A 80 3.77 -4.40 -13.29
CA ALA A 80 3.78 -5.82 -13.60
C ALA A 80 3.24 -6.11 -15.02
N GLU A 81 2.17 -5.43 -15.43
CA GLU A 81 1.63 -5.55 -16.79
C GLU A 81 2.61 -5.06 -17.85
N LYS A 82 3.28 -3.92 -17.61
CA LYS A 82 4.32 -3.41 -18.49
C LYS A 82 5.51 -4.36 -18.60
N ALA A 83 5.94 -4.95 -17.49
CA ALA A 83 7.02 -5.95 -17.49
C ALA A 83 6.64 -7.19 -18.29
N LYS A 84 5.41 -7.67 -18.15
CA LYS A 84 4.87 -8.79 -18.91
C LYS A 84 4.82 -8.48 -20.41
N GLN A 85 4.37 -7.30 -20.78
CA GLN A 85 4.35 -6.86 -22.18
C GLN A 85 5.77 -6.78 -22.75
N SER A 86 6.73 -6.24 -21.99
CA SER A 86 8.13 -6.15 -22.39
C SER A 86 8.75 -7.54 -22.59
N ALA A 87 8.45 -8.48 -21.72
CA ALA A 87 8.90 -9.87 -21.86
C ALA A 87 8.32 -10.53 -23.11
N SER A 88 7.05 -10.30 -23.41
CA SER A 88 6.40 -10.78 -24.63
C SER A 88 7.05 -10.21 -25.89
N ASN A 89 7.34 -8.90 -25.90
CA ASN A 89 8.00 -8.23 -27.00
C ASN A 89 9.44 -8.75 -27.21
N ALA A 90 10.16 -9.01 -26.12
CA ALA A 90 11.49 -9.58 -26.17
C ALA A 90 11.49 -10.99 -26.77
N GLU A 91 10.51 -11.83 -26.40
CA GLU A 91 10.35 -13.16 -26.98
C GLU A 91 10.02 -13.10 -28.48
N ALA A 92 9.12 -12.19 -28.87
CA ALA A 92 8.80 -11.99 -30.28
C ALA A 92 10.03 -11.53 -31.09
N SER A 93 10.85 -10.64 -30.54
CA SER A 93 12.10 -10.18 -31.18
C SER A 93 13.12 -11.31 -31.32
N LYS A 94 13.24 -12.16 -30.30
CA LYS A 94 14.09 -13.36 -30.31
C LYS A 94 13.66 -14.33 -31.40
N GLN A 95 12.37 -14.59 -31.53
CA GLN A 95 11.84 -15.47 -32.59
C GLN A 95 12.06 -14.88 -33.98
N ALA A 96 11.91 -13.56 -34.15
CA ALA A 96 12.19 -12.89 -35.41
C ALA A 96 13.67 -12.97 -35.79
N ALA A 97 14.57 -12.79 -34.81
CA ALA A 97 16.02 -12.96 -35.02
C ALA A 97 16.40 -14.38 -35.44
N ALA A 98 15.85 -15.38 -34.76
CA ALA A 98 16.09 -16.79 -35.11
C ALA A 98 15.61 -17.11 -36.54
N LYS A 99 14.46 -16.55 -36.94
CA LYS A 99 13.93 -16.73 -38.30
C LYS A 99 14.80 -16.04 -39.36
N SER A 100 15.34 -14.85 -39.03
CA SER A 100 16.30 -14.14 -39.90
C SER A 100 17.59 -14.91 -40.05
N GLU A 101 18.13 -15.47 -38.97
CA GLU A 101 19.31 -16.34 -38.99
C GLU A 101 19.10 -17.57 -39.89
N GLN A 102 17.95 -18.23 -39.75
CA GLN A 102 17.60 -19.36 -40.60
C GLN A 102 17.53 -18.97 -42.10
N ASN A 103 16.94 -17.84 -42.42
CA ASN A 103 16.87 -17.34 -43.77
C ASN A 103 18.26 -17.01 -44.36
N ILE A 104 19.14 -16.44 -43.54
CA ILE A 104 20.55 -16.18 -43.95
C ILE A 104 21.25 -17.49 -44.23
N ASN A 105 21.13 -18.48 -43.35
CA ASN A 105 21.75 -19.81 -43.55
C ASN A 105 21.24 -20.47 -44.81
N ASN A 106 19.96 -20.42 -45.09
CA ASN A 106 19.37 -20.95 -46.33
C ASN A 106 19.91 -20.24 -47.56
N THR A 107 20.04 -18.91 -47.51
CA THR A 107 20.61 -18.12 -48.59
C THR A 107 22.06 -18.43 -48.85
N VAL A 108 22.88 -18.60 -47.80
CA VAL A 108 24.28 -18.97 -47.89
C VAL A 108 24.41 -20.38 -48.51
N THR A 109 23.65 -21.34 -48.06
CA THR A 109 23.64 -22.68 -48.62
C THR A 109 23.27 -22.68 -50.10
N ALA A 110 22.24 -21.94 -50.51
CA ALA A 110 21.87 -21.82 -51.92
C ALA A 110 22.96 -21.14 -52.76
N PHE A 111 23.61 -20.12 -52.20
CA PHE A 111 24.73 -19.46 -52.85
C PHE A 111 25.92 -20.40 -53.05
N ASP A 112 26.33 -21.14 -52.03
CA ASP A 112 27.40 -22.12 -52.11
C ASP A 112 27.12 -23.19 -53.17
N SER A 113 25.87 -23.70 -53.22
CA SER A 113 25.47 -24.67 -54.25
C SER A 113 25.56 -24.04 -55.66
N HIS A 114 25.17 -22.82 -55.82
CA HIS A 114 25.28 -22.08 -57.12
C HIS A 114 26.74 -21.88 -57.53
N VAL A 115 27.62 -21.54 -56.60
CA VAL A 115 29.07 -21.40 -56.85
C VAL A 115 29.67 -22.73 -57.32
N GLU A 116 29.35 -23.82 -56.64
CA GLU A 116 29.84 -25.16 -57.03
C GLU A 116 29.33 -25.57 -58.43
N GLU A 117 28.07 -25.29 -58.73
CA GLU A 117 27.49 -25.52 -60.06
C GLU A 117 28.25 -24.76 -61.16
N LYS A 118 28.50 -23.45 -60.96
CA LYS A 118 29.24 -22.62 -61.90
C LYS A 118 30.68 -23.01 -62.04
N LYS A 119 31.31 -23.44 -60.99
CA LYS A 119 32.67 -24.01 -61.00
C LYS A 119 32.73 -25.27 -61.86
N SER A 120 31.77 -26.20 -61.68
CA SER A 120 31.68 -27.41 -62.48
C SER A 120 31.44 -27.14 -63.95
N GLU A 121 30.57 -26.17 -64.28
CA GLU A 121 30.33 -25.72 -65.64
C GLU A 121 31.62 -25.13 -66.28
N ALA A 122 32.39 -24.34 -65.54
CA ALA A 122 33.65 -23.76 -66.02
C ALA A 122 34.70 -24.83 -66.24
N ASP A 123 34.84 -25.78 -65.33
CA ASP A 123 35.78 -26.91 -65.47
C ASP A 123 35.43 -27.75 -66.68
N THR A 124 34.15 -28.01 -66.91
CA THR A 124 33.68 -28.75 -68.09
C THR A 124 34.01 -27.97 -69.39
N ALA A 125 33.79 -26.68 -69.43
CA ALA A 125 34.12 -25.83 -70.58
C ALA A 125 35.61 -25.80 -70.87
N ILE A 126 36.45 -25.69 -69.85
CA ILE A 126 37.91 -25.69 -69.92
C ILE A 126 38.40 -27.04 -70.53
N ASN A 127 37.89 -28.15 -69.99
CA ASN A 127 38.26 -29.48 -70.46
C ASN A 127 37.85 -29.68 -71.92
N LYS A 128 36.67 -29.24 -72.31
CA LYS A 128 36.17 -29.30 -73.66
C LYS A 128 37.03 -28.49 -74.67
N THR A 129 37.47 -27.31 -74.24
CA THR A 129 38.37 -26.48 -75.03
C THR A 129 39.74 -27.12 -75.16
N LYS A 130 40.23 -27.69 -74.08
CA LYS A 130 41.50 -28.39 -74.03
C LYS A 130 41.53 -29.64 -74.96
N ASP A 131 40.44 -30.38 -74.94
CA ASP A 131 40.31 -31.55 -75.82
C ASP A 131 40.20 -31.18 -77.31
N ALA A 132 39.53 -30.05 -77.62
CA ALA A 132 39.41 -29.50 -78.98
C ALA A 132 40.73 -28.94 -79.51
N ALA A 133 41.67 -28.59 -78.66
CA ALA A 133 43.04 -28.03 -79.10
C ALA A 133 44.06 -29.11 -79.39
N VAL A 134 43.73 -30.37 -79.03
CA VAL A 134 44.55 -31.53 -79.35
C VAL A 134 44.16 -32.03 -80.77
#